data_9d343b9de00abbf0622b30612856b040
#
_entry.id   9d343b9de00abbf0622b30612856b040
#
_cell.length_a   1.000
_cell.length_b   1.000
_cell.length_c   1.000
_cell.angle_alpha   90.00
_cell.angle_beta   90.00
_cell.angle_gamma   90.00
#
_symmetry.space_group_name_H-M   'P 1'
#
loop_
_entity.id
_entity.type
_entity.pdbx_description
1 polymer ?
#
loop_
_entity_poly.entity_id
_entity_poly.type
_entity_poly.pdbx_seq_one_letter_code
_entity_poly.pdbx_strand_id
1 'polypeptide(L)'
;QNGGDLGWMTETSAVQLGQKFVNAIFNSNGSGYMTVESPYGRHIVQVTERTAPVAKAKVAQLVMNVRPSSETYSTLYNGVSQYIATNTDVESFEKNAKDKGYIVSTANLTRDDVSLGNINDARQAIKWAFNAKKGAISEIYNVENKFMVAALADVQKEGYADVKQVEPQLK
;
A
#
# COMPACT_ATOMS: atom_id res chain seq x y z
N GLN A 1 22.06 22.98 15.98
CA GLN A 1 21.24 24.20 16.15
C GLN A 1 21.54 25.11 14.97
N ASN A 2 20.50 25.49 14.21
CA ASN A 2 20.64 26.26 12.97
C ASN A 2 20.65 27.80 13.23
N GLY A 3 20.98 28.26 14.44
CA GLY A 3 21.09 29.71 14.76
C GLY A 3 19.79 30.49 14.54
N GLY A 4 18.63 29.85 14.52
CA GLY A 4 17.34 30.48 14.25
C GLY A 4 16.94 30.51 12.78
N ASP A 5 17.76 29.99 11.87
CA ASP A 5 17.41 29.87 10.46
C ASP A 5 16.32 28.81 10.24
N LEU A 6 15.21 29.23 9.65
CA LEU A 6 14.06 28.36 9.33
C LEU A 6 14.13 27.83 7.88
N GLY A 7 15.16 28.23 7.11
CA GLY A 7 15.30 27.87 5.73
C GLY A 7 14.21 28.47 4.82
N TRP A 8 14.12 27.94 3.60
CA TRP A 8 13.09 28.35 2.64
C TRP A 8 11.71 27.87 3.05
N MET A 9 10.77 28.79 3.08
CA MET A 9 9.38 28.51 3.45
C MET A 9 8.43 28.89 2.32
N THR A 10 7.37 28.11 2.16
CA THR A 10 6.20 28.45 1.34
C THR A 10 5.05 28.86 2.26
N GLU A 11 4.04 29.55 1.74
CA GLU A 11 2.83 29.86 2.52
C GLU A 11 2.20 28.58 3.11
N THR A 12 2.22 27.50 2.35
CA THR A 12 1.65 26.20 2.76
C THR A 12 2.46 25.56 3.90
N SER A 13 3.79 25.60 3.83
CA SER A 13 4.65 25.04 4.88
C SER A 13 4.60 25.87 6.17
N ALA A 14 4.39 27.17 6.04
CA ALA A 14 4.33 28.10 7.17
C ALA A 14 2.97 28.08 7.92
N VAL A 15 1.93 27.44 7.38
CA VAL A 15 0.58 27.41 7.99
C VAL A 15 0.60 26.85 9.41
N GLN A 16 1.51 25.93 9.72
CA GLN A 16 1.66 25.37 11.09
C GLN A 16 2.02 26.43 12.13
N LEU A 17 2.66 27.53 11.71
CA LEU A 17 2.99 28.67 12.58
C LEU A 17 1.80 29.66 12.73
N GLY A 18 0.68 29.36 12.11
CA GLY A 18 -0.55 30.15 12.14
C GLY A 18 -0.67 31.21 11.05
N GLN A 19 -1.91 31.54 10.71
CA GLN A 19 -2.21 32.45 9.59
C GLN A 19 -1.62 33.86 9.81
N LYS A 20 -1.56 34.35 11.05
CA LYS A 20 -0.94 35.64 11.39
C LYS A 20 0.54 35.66 11.02
N PHE A 21 1.24 34.55 11.31
CA PHE A 21 2.65 34.42 10.95
C PHE A 21 2.84 34.40 9.44
N VAL A 22 2.06 33.60 8.72
CA VAL A 22 2.09 33.55 7.25
C VAL A 22 1.87 34.92 6.64
N ASN A 23 0.81 35.60 7.06
CA ASN A 23 0.49 36.93 6.54
C ASN A 23 1.59 37.94 6.81
N ALA A 24 2.20 37.92 7.98
CA ALA A 24 3.26 38.83 8.34
C ALA A 24 4.51 38.65 7.46
N ILE A 25 4.96 37.41 7.28
CA ILE A 25 6.20 37.16 6.53
C ILE A 25 6.01 37.26 5.00
N PHE A 26 4.86 36.85 4.47
CA PHE A 26 4.63 36.87 3.00
C PHE A 26 4.15 38.22 2.48
N ASN A 27 3.46 39.04 3.29
CA ASN A 27 3.00 40.37 2.89
C ASN A 27 3.97 41.50 3.29
N SER A 28 5.03 41.19 4.06
CA SER A 28 6.02 42.23 4.41
C SER A 28 6.86 42.59 3.18
N ASN A 29 7.08 43.89 2.97
CA ASN A 29 7.94 44.39 1.88
C ASN A 29 9.34 44.79 2.36
N GLY A 30 9.63 44.62 3.66
CA GLY A 30 10.90 45.05 4.26
C GLY A 30 11.84 43.89 4.58
N SER A 31 13.13 44.18 4.63
CA SER A 31 14.20 43.28 5.09
C SER A 31 14.52 43.42 6.58
N GLY A 32 13.75 44.25 7.33
CA GLY A 32 13.95 44.48 8.73
C GLY A 32 13.38 43.42 9.66
N TYR A 33 13.71 43.55 10.97
CA TYR A 33 13.11 42.72 11.98
C TYR A 33 11.64 43.10 12.19
N MET A 34 10.79 42.08 12.35
CA MET A 34 9.38 42.24 12.68
C MET A 34 9.00 41.35 13.85
N THR A 35 8.02 41.76 14.65
CA THR A 35 7.45 40.93 15.70
C THR A 35 6.18 40.30 15.20
N VAL A 36 6.09 38.97 15.28
CA VAL A 36 4.95 38.18 14.78
C VAL A 36 4.44 37.27 15.87
N GLU A 37 3.13 37.15 15.98
CA GLU A 37 2.46 36.20 16.87
C GLU A 37 2.16 34.87 16.16
N SER A 38 2.38 33.78 16.86
CA SER A 38 1.98 32.44 16.47
C SER A 38 1.29 31.72 17.64
N PRO A 39 0.71 30.53 17.43
CA PRO A 39 0.21 29.69 18.53
C PRO A 39 1.28 29.32 19.56
N TYR A 40 2.54 29.41 19.20
CA TYR A 40 3.69 29.07 20.06
C TYR A 40 4.28 30.29 20.83
N GLY A 41 3.77 31.51 20.56
CA GLY A 41 4.24 32.71 21.22
C GLY A 41 4.58 33.88 20.27
N ARG A 42 5.34 34.83 20.78
CA ARG A 42 5.85 35.97 20.00
C ARG A 42 7.24 35.69 19.47
N HIS A 43 7.41 35.95 18.17
CA HIS A 43 8.66 35.72 17.45
C HIS A 43 9.20 37.06 16.92
N ILE A 44 10.51 37.21 16.97
CA ILE A 44 11.22 38.26 16.23
C ILE A 44 11.75 37.58 14.96
N VAL A 45 11.29 38.02 13.81
CA VAL A 45 11.56 37.38 12.51
C VAL A 45 12.16 38.39 11.55
N GLN A 46 13.10 37.95 10.74
CA GLN A 46 13.62 38.69 9.61
C GLN A 46 13.48 37.83 8.34
N VAL A 47 12.96 38.42 7.28
CA VAL A 47 12.96 37.78 5.96
C VAL A 47 14.25 38.17 5.27
N THR A 48 15.16 37.25 5.13
CA THR A 48 16.51 37.49 4.57
C THR A 48 16.51 37.47 3.04
N GLU A 49 15.68 36.62 2.44
CA GLU A 49 15.64 36.45 1.00
C GLU A 49 14.22 36.09 0.53
N ARG A 50 13.90 36.46 -0.72
CA ARG A 50 12.63 36.14 -1.39
C ARG A 50 12.88 35.65 -2.80
N THR A 51 12.17 34.62 -3.21
CA THR A 51 12.09 34.21 -4.62
C THR A 51 11.03 35.03 -5.36
N ALA A 52 11.10 35.04 -6.68
CA ALA A 52 10.03 35.58 -7.50
C ALA A 52 8.69 34.84 -7.20
N PRO A 53 7.55 35.57 -7.26
CA PRO A 53 6.25 34.93 -7.10
C PRO A 53 6.02 33.83 -8.12
N VAL A 54 5.50 32.69 -7.68
CA VAL A 54 5.15 31.55 -8.53
C VAL A 54 3.64 31.56 -8.75
N ALA A 55 3.22 31.35 -9.98
CA ALA A 55 1.81 31.21 -10.30
C ALA A 55 1.20 30.01 -9.57
N LYS A 56 0.07 30.23 -8.89
CA LYS A 56 -0.66 29.20 -8.14
C LYS A 56 -2.05 29.04 -8.74
N ALA A 57 -2.54 27.81 -8.77
CA ALA A 57 -3.90 27.49 -9.15
C ALA A 57 -4.63 26.87 -7.96
N LYS A 58 -5.86 27.31 -7.70
CA LYS A 58 -6.75 26.66 -6.75
C LYS A 58 -7.59 25.65 -7.52
N VAL A 59 -7.40 24.38 -7.21
CA VAL A 59 -8.08 23.27 -7.89
C VAL A 59 -9.14 22.71 -6.95
N ALA A 60 -10.36 22.54 -7.46
CA ALA A 60 -11.39 21.74 -6.83
C ALA A 60 -11.35 20.34 -7.44
N GLN A 61 -11.30 19.32 -6.60
CA GLN A 61 -11.28 17.93 -7.02
C GLN A 61 -12.56 17.25 -6.53
N LEU A 62 -13.28 16.61 -7.44
CA LEU A 62 -14.37 15.70 -7.13
C LEU A 62 -13.87 14.28 -7.33
N VAL A 63 -13.89 13.50 -6.27
CA VAL A 63 -13.49 12.08 -6.30
C VAL A 63 -14.72 11.23 -6.06
N MET A 64 -15.03 10.33 -6.98
CA MET A 64 -16.05 9.30 -6.82
C MET A 64 -15.40 7.93 -6.78
N ASN A 65 -15.69 7.18 -5.73
CA ASN A 65 -15.26 5.79 -5.64
C ASN A 65 -16.17 4.90 -6.51
N VAL A 66 -15.61 4.31 -7.54
CA VAL A 66 -16.31 3.33 -8.38
C VAL A 66 -16.22 1.97 -7.69
N ARG A 67 -17.38 1.38 -7.39
CA ARG A 67 -17.47 0.02 -6.83
C ARG A 67 -18.20 -0.87 -7.82
N PRO A 68 -17.85 -2.17 -7.91
CA PRO A 68 -18.61 -3.12 -8.72
C PRO A 68 -20.07 -3.18 -8.26
N SER A 69 -20.97 -3.35 -9.20
CA SER A 69 -22.39 -3.62 -8.86
C SER A 69 -22.51 -4.99 -8.19
N SER A 70 -23.61 -5.20 -7.46
CA SER A 70 -23.91 -6.50 -6.85
C SER A 70 -24.00 -7.62 -7.90
N GLU A 71 -24.48 -7.30 -9.09
CA GLU A 71 -24.54 -8.24 -10.22
C GLU A 71 -23.15 -8.61 -10.70
N THR A 72 -22.26 -7.63 -10.92
CA THR A 72 -20.86 -7.87 -11.29
C THR A 72 -20.15 -8.72 -10.24
N TYR A 73 -20.36 -8.38 -8.95
CA TYR A 73 -19.79 -9.14 -7.84
C TYR A 73 -20.25 -10.60 -7.87
N SER A 74 -21.56 -10.83 -7.99
CA SER A 74 -22.15 -12.18 -8.04
C SER A 74 -21.65 -12.98 -9.25
N THR A 75 -21.54 -12.35 -10.41
CA THR A 75 -21.03 -13.00 -11.62
C THR A 75 -19.58 -13.45 -11.45
N LEU A 76 -18.74 -12.58 -10.91
CA LEU A 76 -17.34 -12.92 -10.65
C LEU A 76 -17.21 -14.01 -9.58
N TYR A 77 -17.96 -13.90 -8.49
CA TYR A 77 -17.96 -14.92 -7.42
C TYR A 77 -18.38 -16.29 -7.94
N ASN A 78 -19.46 -16.35 -8.71
CA ASN A 78 -19.95 -17.58 -9.32
C ASN A 78 -18.92 -18.17 -10.30
N GLY A 79 -18.26 -17.31 -11.08
CA GLY A 79 -17.18 -17.74 -11.97
C GLY A 79 -16.00 -18.37 -11.23
N VAL A 80 -15.58 -17.77 -10.13
CA VAL A 80 -14.51 -18.33 -9.28
C VAL A 80 -14.97 -19.61 -8.58
N SER A 81 -16.20 -19.68 -8.10
CA SER A 81 -16.77 -20.87 -7.46
C SER A 81 -16.82 -22.06 -8.44
N GLN A 82 -17.28 -21.81 -9.66
CA GLN A 82 -17.29 -22.84 -10.70
C GLN A 82 -15.87 -23.28 -11.09
N TYR A 83 -14.93 -22.32 -11.08
CA TYR A 83 -13.52 -22.63 -11.36
C TYR A 83 -12.93 -23.58 -10.31
N ILE A 84 -13.17 -23.33 -9.02
CA ILE A 84 -12.72 -24.22 -7.93
C ILE A 84 -13.34 -25.61 -8.06
N ALA A 85 -14.63 -25.67 -8.35
CA ALA A 85 -15.34 -26.94 -8.48
C ALA A 85 -14.82 -27.83 -9.62
N THR A 86 -14.28 -27.22 -10.67
CA THR A 86 -13.76 -27.94 -11.86
C THR A 86 -12.26 -28.22 -11.79
N ASN A 87 -11.52 -27.59 -10.90
CA ASN A 87 -10.07 -27.74 -10.75
C ASN A 87 -9.76 -28.14 -9.32
N THR A 88 -9.72 -29.45 -9.05
CA THR A 88 -9.62 -30.01 -7.71
C THR A 88 -8.18 -30.38 -7.30
N ASP A 89 -7.24 -30.33 -8.22
CA ASP A 89 -5.82 -30.55 -8.00
C ASP A 89 -4.99 -29.32 -8.34
N VAL A 90 -3.82 -29.16 -7.71
CA VAL A 90 -2.96 -27.96 -7.83
C VAL A 90 -2.45 -27.75 -9.23
N GLU A 91 -2.12 -28.82 -9.96
CA GLU A 91 -1.53 -28.73 -11.30
C GLU A 91 -2.57 -28.22 -12.33
N SER A 92 -3.75 -28.81 -12.35
CA SER A 92 -4.86 -28.34 -13.21
C SER A 92 -5.32 -26.94 -12.79
N PHE A 93 -5.35 -26.66 -11.47
CA PHE A 93 -5.69 -25.35 -10.96
C PHE A 93 -4.73 -24.27 -11.46
N GLU A 94 -3.42 -24.47 -11.37
CA GLU A 94 -2.44 -23.50 -11.84
C GLU A 94 -2.46 -23.32 -13.36
N LYS A 95 -2.49 -24.41 -14.11
CA LYS A 95 -2.50 -24.40 -15.57
C LYS A 95 -3.72 -23.66 -16.11
N ASN A 96 -4.90 -24.07 -15.67
CA ASN A 96 -6.16 -23.50 -16.15
C ASN A 96 -6.37 -22.07 -15.70
N ALA A 97 -5.75 -21.64 -14.58
CA ALA A 97 -5.74 -20.23 -14.14
C ALA A 97 -4.99 -19.35 -15.14
N LYS A 98 -3.81 -19.80 -15.58
CA LYS A 98 -3.01 -19.12 -16.60
C LYS A 98 -3.74 -19.03 -17.93
N ASP A 99 -4.37 -20.13 -18.37
CA ASP A 99 -5.12 -20.19 -19.62
C ASP A 99 -6.35 -19.25 -19.62
N LYS A 100 -6.97 -19.04 -18.47
CA LYS A 100 -8.07 -18.07 -18.28
C LYS A 100 -7.61 -16.64 -18.04
N GLY A 101 -6.31 -16.39 -18.01
CA GLY A 101 -5.74 -15.06 -17.77
C GLY A 101 -5.85 -14.58 -16.32
N TYR A 102 -6.04 -15.48 -15.36
CA TYR A 102 -5.99 -15.13 -13.95
C TYR A 102 -4.55 -14.86 -13.52
N ILE A 103 -4.37 -13.97 -12.54
CA ILE A 103 -3.06 -13.67 -11.97
C ILE A 103 -2.68 -14.82 -11.04
N VAL A 104 -1.64 -15.56 -11.40
CA VAL A 104 -1.08 -16.63 -10.59
C VAL A 104 0.23 -16.16 -9.97
N SER A 105 0.37 -16.33 -8.66
CA SER A 105 1.57 -16.00 -7.90
C SER A 105 1.91 -17.16 -6.97
N THR A 106 3.17 -17.56 -6.95
CA THR A 106 3.68 -18.57 -6.02
C THR A 106 4.56 -17.89 -4.98
N ALA A 107 4.38 -18.23 -3.71
CA ALA A 107 5.15 -17.68 -2.61
C ALA A 107 5.48 -18.77 -1.58
N ASN A 108 6.67 -18.67 -1.00
CA ASN A 108 7.03 -19.42 0.21
C ASN A 108 6.59 -18.61 1.40
N LEU A 109 5.85 -19.21 2.30
CA LEU A 109 5.22 -18.54 3.43
C LEU A 109 5.70 -19.12 4.75
N THR A 110 5.87 -18.24 5.71
CA THR A 110 6.04 -18.58 7.13
C THR A 110 4.74 -18.30 7.89
N ARG A 111 4.62 -18.83 9.09
CA ARG A 111 3.40 -18.69 9.91
C ARG A 111 3.13 -17.23 10.31
N ASP A 112 4.17 -16.40 10.38
CA ASP A 112 4.11 -15.02 10.83
C ASP A 112 3.87 -14.03 9.70
N ASP A 113 3.84 -14.52 8.44
CA ASP A 113 3.56 -13.67 7.30
C ASP A 113 2.12 -13.14 7.34
N VAL A 114 1.95 -11.92 6.84
CA VAL A 114 0.65 -11.23 6.78
C VAL A 114 0.22 -10.94 5.35
N SER A 115 1.14 -11.05 4.40
CA SER A 115 0.94 -10.79 2.98
C SER A 115 1.30 -12.01 2.15
N LEU A 116 0.66 -12.17 0.99
CA LEU A 116 0.92 -13.22 0.02
C LEU A 116 1.25 -12.56 -1.32
N GLY A 117 2.53 -12.54 -1.67
CA GLY A 117 3.00 -11.81 -2.84
C GLY A 117 2.61 -10.34 -2.77
N ASN A 118 1.84 -9.87 -3.75
CA ASN A 118 1.36 -8.47 -3.83
C ASN A 118 0.00 -8.24 -3.14
N ILE A 119 -0.49 -9.21 -2.37
CA ILE A 119 -1.77 -9.12 -1.65
C ILE A 119 -1.48 -8.87 -0.19
N ASN A 120 -1.84 -7.69 0.30
CA ASN A 120 -1.76 -7.36 1.72
C ASN A 120 -2.95 -7.98 2.45
N ASP A 121 -2.81 -8.18 3.77
CA ASP A 121 -3.85 -8.74 4.63
C ASP A 121 -4.38 -10.12 4.19
N ALA A 122 -3.47 -11.00 3.73
CA ALA A 122 -3.77 -12.38 3.35
C ALA A 122 -3.77 -13.37 4.53
N ARG A 123 -3.85 -12.90 5.77
CA ARG A 123 -3.73 -13.70 7.00
C ARG A 123 -4.67 -14.91 7.06
N GLN A 124 -5.89 -14.75 6.55
CA GLN A 124 -6.86 -15.87 6.56
C GLN A 124 -6.40 -17.01 5.66
N ALA A 125 -5.90 -16.69 4.47
CA ALA A 125 -5.37 -17.69 3.54
C ALA A 125 -4.07 -18.31 4.05
N ILE A 126 -3.19 -17.53 4.67
CA ILE A 126 -1.96 -18.03 5.29
C ILE A 126 -2.31 -19.00 6.43
N LYS A 127 -3.20 -18.59 7.36
CA LYS A 127 -3.66 -19.45 8.45
C LYS A 127 -4.30 -20.74 7.95
N TRP A 128 -5.08 -20.65 6.85
CA TRP A 128 -5.64 -21.82 6.22
C TRP A 128 -4.52 -22.74 5.69
N ALA A 129 -3.52 -22.22 4.99
CA ALA A 129 -2.44 -22.98 4.39
C ALA A 129 -1.66 -23.82 5.44
N PHE A 130 -1.45 -23.27 6.65
CA PHE A 130 -0.79 -24.00 7.75
C PHE A 130 -1.66 -25.06 8.44
N ASN A 131 -2.96 -25.10 8.16
CA ASN A 131 -3.89 -26.11 8.68
C ASN A 131 -4.37 -27.08 7.59
N ALA A 132 -4.11 -26.77 6.33
CA ALA A 132 -4.55 -27.57 5.18
C ALA A 132 -3.58 -28.73 4.91
N LYS A 133 -4.04 -29.69 4.10
CA LYS A 133 -3.19 -30.77 3.60
C LYS A 133 -2.57 -30.35 2.25
N LYS A 134 -1.39 -30.88 1.96
CA LYS A 134 -0.77 -30.72 0.62
C LYS A 134 -1.76 -31.11 -0.46
N GLY A 135 -1.87 -30.29 -1.50
CA GLY A 135 -2.82 -30.46 -2.60
C GLY A 135 -4.20 -29.84 -2.37
N ALA A 136 -4.48 -29.31 -1.18
CA ALA A 136 -5.76 -28.69 -0.89
C ALA A 136 -5.90 -27.33 -1.59
N ILE A 137 -7.14 -27.00 -1.96
CA ILE A 137 -7.53 -25.70 -2.50
C ILE A 137 -8.45 -25.03 -1.49
N SER A 138 -8.25 -23.73 -1.27
CA SER A 138 -9.00 -22.96 -0.26
C SER A 138 -10.39 -22.56 -0.76
N GLU A 139 -11.18 -22.04 0.17
CA GLU A 139 -12.35 -21.24 -0.15
C GLU A 139 -11.95 -19.90 -0.80
N ILE A 140 -12.96 -19.15 -1.26
CA ILE A 140 -12.76 -17.83 -1.86
C ILE A 140 -12.59 -16.80 -0.76
N TYR A 141 -11.46 -16.10 -0.76
CA TYR A 141 -11.21 -14.94 0.10
C TYR A 141 -11.48 -13.66 -0.67
N ASN A 142 -12.13 -12.70 -0.01
CA ASN A 142 -12.29 -11.36 -0.54
C ASN A 142 -11.27 -10.42 0.14
N VAL A 143 -10.25 -10.04 -0.59
CA VAL A 143 -9.17 -9.21 -0.11
C VAL A 143 -8.96 -8.03 -1.06
N GLU A 144 -8.99 -6.81 -0.54
CA GLU A 144 -8.76 -5.57 -1.32
C GLU A 144 -9.61 -5.47 -2.61
N ASN A 145 -10.91 -5.79 -2.55
CA ASN A 145 -11.79 -5.85 -3.73
C ASN A 145 -11.40 -6.89 -4.79
N LYS A 146 -10.65 -7.90 -4.42
CA LYS A 146 -10.26 -9.03 -5.29
C LYS A 146 -10.74 -10.33 -4.68
N PHE A 147 -11.12 -11.27 -5.52
CA PHE A 147 -11.28 -12.65 -5.10
C PHE A 147 -9.94 -13.36 -5.19
N MET A 148 -9.56 -14.01 -4.12
CA MET A 148 -8.34 -14.80 -4.02
C MET A 148 -8.68 -16.22 -3.63
N VAL A 149 -8.02 -17.17 -4.26
CA VAL A 149 -8.06 -18.60 -3.91
C VAL A 149 -6.62 -19.07 -3.78
N ALA A 150 -6.34 -19.81 -2.73
CA ALA A 150 -5.03 -20.38 -2.48
C ALA A 150 -5.03 -21.89 -2.74
N ALA A 151 -3.97 -22.40 -3.35
CA ALA A 151 -3.73 -23.82 -3.48
C ALA A 151 -2.41 -24.17 -2.77
N LEU A 152 -2.42 -25.17 -1.92
CA LEU A 152 -1.23 -25.58 -1.16
C LEU A 152 -0.41 -26.59 -1.96
N ALA A 153 0.61 -26.09 -2.65
CA ALA A 153 1.44 -26.90 -3.55
C ALA A 153 2.39 -27.82 -2.76
N ASP A 154 3.04 -27.31 -1.71
CA ASP A 154 3.98 -28.09 -0.90
C ASP A 154 4.03 -27.61 0.55
N VAL A 155 4.52 -28.48 1.42
CA VAL A 155 4.70 -28.21 2.86
C VAL A 155 6.11 -28.59 3.23
N GLN A 156 6.91 -27.58 3.61
CA GLN A 156 8.23 -27.81 4.19
C GLN A 156 8.09 -28.04 5.69
N LYS A 157 8.60 -29.18 6.16
CA LYS A 157 8.70 -29.46 7.60
C LYS A 157 9.96 -28.82 8.14
N GLU A 158 9.91 -28.42 9.40
CA GLU A 158 11.10 -28.01 10.14
C GLU A 158 12.15 -29.12 10.13
N GLY A 159 13.40 -28.78 9.76
CA GLY A 159 14.50 -29.73 9.65
C GLY A 159 15.54 -29.32 8.61
N TYR A 160 16.35 -30.27 8.20
CA TYR A 160 17.35 -30.05 7.16
C TYR A 160 16.67 -29.94 5.78
N ALA A 161 17.13 -28.96 4.98
CA ALA A 161 16.65 -28.80 3.62
C ALA A 161 17.01 -30.03 2.76
N ASP A 162 16.09 -30.43 1.86
CA ASP A 162 16.38 -31.50 0.90
C ASP A 162 17.52 -31.04 -0.05
N VAL A 163 18.46 -31.94 -0.28
CA VAL A 163 19.65 -31.71 -1.12
C VAL A 163 19.25 -31.17 -2.50
N LYS A 164 18.14 -31.65 -3.08
CA LYS A 164 17.62 -31.18 -4.36
C LYS A 164 17.18 -29.72 -4.37
N GLN A 165 16.77 -29.19 -3.21
CA GLN A 165 16.34 -27.80 -3.08
C GLN A 165 17.51 -26.83 -2.95
N VAL A 166 18.63 -27.29 -2.39
CA VAL A 166 19.85 -26.47 -2.17
C VAL A 166 20.90 -26.68 -3.24
N GLU A 167 20.79 -27.70 -4.09
CA GLU A 167 21.73 -28.00 -5.16
C GLU A 167 22.02 -26.79 -6.07
N PRO A 168 21.02 -25.95 -6.50
CA PRO A 168 21.29 -24.77 -7.30
C PRO A 168 22.11 -23.69 -6.58
N GLN A 169 22.15 -23.71 -5.26
CA GLN A 169 22.88 -22.75 -4.43
C GLN A 169 24.31 -23.25 -4.09
N LEU A 170 24.57 -24.55 -4.30
CA LEU A 170 25.86 -25.17 -4.03
C LEU A 170 26.77 -25.25 -5.25
N LYS A 171 26.30 -24.90 -6.42
CA LYS A 171 27.06 -24.74 -7.67
C LYS A 171 27.33 -23.27 -7.94
#